data_7e0e00ac644992906908f6d7b2740a1e
#
_entry.id   7e0e00ac644992906908f6d7b2740a1e
#
_cell.length_a   1.000
_cell.length_b   1.000
_cell.length_c   1.000
_cell.angle_alpha   90.00
_cell.angle_beta   90.00
_cell.angle_gamma   90.00
#
_symmetry.space_group_name_H-M   'P 1'
#
loop_
_entity.id
_entity.type
_entity.pdbx_description
1 polymer ?
#
loop_
_entity_poly.entity_id
_entity_poly.type
_entity_poly.pdbx_seq_one_letter_code
_entity_poly.pdbx_strand_id
1 'polypeptide(L)'
;MLSDPVNTQKLIQSGNTKKSDLIAVCPTTTAAFLHAAANMDIDIITYHPTETKELLRFTRKHYRQATDRGIFFEIPYSHMLRDSSNRKKIIQISHLYHTVGKSRNVIISSGALTPLELRNPYDVANLGLLLGLSEGEARSALNLSGRSVALHAVTRKTGKCVSFIAETDKLDPEEQWKAKEITDAEERLAGEPEPKKMKMETA
;
A
#
# COMPACT_ATOMS: atom_id res chain seq x y z
N MET A 1 2.69 13.40 12.43
CA MET A 1 2.37 14.47 11.49
C MET A 1 3.61 15.22 11.11
N LEU A 2 3.77 15.55 9.85
CA LEU A 2 4.96 16.19 9.32
C LEU A 2 4.61 17.56 8.79
N SER A 3 5.00 18.61 9.54
CA SER A 3 4.83 20.01 9.11
C SER A 3 6.11 20.57 8.47
N ASP A 4 7.27 20.20 9.00
CA ASP A 4 8.57 20.71 8.55
C ASP A 4 9.51 19.60 8.09
N PRO A 5 10.18 19.78 6.92
CA PRO A 5 11.15 18.82 6.42
C PRO A 5 12.42 18.69 7.28
N VAL A 6 12.76 19.70 8.06
CA VAL A 6 14.00 19.76 8.86
C VAL A 6 14.04 18.70 9.99
N ASN A 7 12.89 18.34 10.56
CA ASN A 7 12.82 17.38 11.66
C ASN A 7 12.77 15.91 11.23
N THR A 8 12.72 15.65 9.94
CA THR A 8 12.52 14.30 9.37
C THR A 8 13.68 13.35 9.64
N GLN A 9 14.91 13.83 9.58
CA GLN A 9 16.09 13.00 9.83
C GLN A 9 16.14 12.46 11.26
N LYS A 10 15.75 13.28 12.25
CA LYS A 10 15.66 12.84 13.66
C LYS A 10 14.57 11.78 13.86
N LEU A 11 13.46 11.88 13.13
CA LEU A 11 12.39 10.88 13.19
C LEU A 11 12.83 9.56 12.59
N ILE A 12 13.48 9.56 11.42
CA ILE A 12 13.96 8.34 10.75
C ILE A 12 15.05 7.62 11.56
N GLN A 13 15.92 8.38 12.22
CA GLN A 13 17.00 7.82 13.04
C GLN A 13 16.56 7.39 14.43
N SER A 14 15.33 7.71 14.82
CA SER A 14 14.82 7.32 16.15
C SER A 14 14.72 5.80 16.27
N GLY A 15 15.11 5.27 17.41
CA GLY A 15 15.03 3.83 17.69
C GLY A 15 13.60 3.27 17.59
N ASN A 16 12.59 4.13 17.70
CA ASN A 16 11.18 3.74 17.60
C ASN A 16 10.76 3.47 16.16
N THR A 17 11.23 4.25 15.18
CA THR A 17 10.93 4.01 13.76
C THR A 17 11.56 2.71 13.25
N LYS A 18 12.75 2.35 13.75
CA LYS A 18 13.39 1.06 13.41
C LYS A 18 12.64 -0.15 13.95
N LYS A 19 11.94 0.00 15.09
CA LYS A 19 11.13 -1.07 15.68
C LYS A 19 9.75 -1.20 15.07
N SER A 20 9.23 -0.15 14.41
CA SER A 20 7.90 -0.15 13.81
C SER A 20 7.86 -1.01 12.56
N ASP A 21 6.82 -1.84 12.42
CA ASP A 21 6.64 -2.67 11.24
C ASP A 21 6.28 -1.84 10.01
N LEU A 22 5.38 -0.89 10.16
CA LEU A 22 4.97 0.04 9.12
C LEU A 22 5.26 1.48 9.56
N ILE A 23 5.70 2.31 8.61
CA ILE A 23 5.91 3.73 8.83
C ILE A 23 4.98 4.51 7.91
N ALA A 24 4.00 5.19 8.50
CA ALA A 24 3.10 6.10 7.80
C ALA A 24 3.42 7.55 8.15
N VAL A 25 3.39 8.43 7.15
CA VAL A 25 3.60 9.87 7.33
C VAL A 25 2.39 10.63 6.84
N CYS A 26 1.91 11.56 7.66
CA CYS A 26 0.85 12.50 7.31
C CYS A 26 1.46 13.90 7.05
N PRO A 27 1.72 14.28 5.81
CA PRO A 27 2.22 15.61 5.49
C PRO A 27 1.10 16.63 5.60
N THR A 28 1.35 17.72 6.32
CA THR A 28 0.40 18.83 6.49
C THR A 28 0.59 19.94 5.45
N THR A 29 1.76 19.99 4.81
CA THR A 29 2.12 20.96 3.79
C THR A 29 2.60 20.28 2.50
N THR A 30 2.50 21.00 1.39
CA THR A 30 3.03 20.51 0.09
C THR A 30 4.56 20.29 0.15
N ALA A 31 5.30 21.12 0.83
CA ALA A 31 6.75 20.95 1.00
C ALA A 31 7.08 19.66 1.76
N ALA A 32 6.36 19.40 2.86
CA ALA A 32 6.51 18.16 3.63
C ALA A 32 6.16 16.92 2.78
N PHE A 33 5.11 17.00 1.94
CA PHE A 33 4.75 15.93 1.01
C PHE A 33 5.87 15.65 0.01
N LEU A 34 6.41 16.68 -0.63
CA LEU A 34 7.50 16.53 -1.61
C LEU A 34 8.75 15.93 -0.97
N HIS A 35 9.08 16.37 0.23
CA HIS A 35 10.21 15.82 0.98
C HIS A 35 9.99 14.35 1.37
N ALA A 36 8.78 13.99 1.83
CA ALA A 36 8.43 12.62 2.16
C ALA A 36 8.52 11.71 0.92
N ALA A 37 7.97 12.15 -0.20
CA ALA A 37 7.98 11.40 -1.46
C ALA A 37 9.40 11.18 -2.02
N ALA A 38 10.30 12.16 -1.86
CA ALA A 38 11.63 12.15 -2.44
C ALA A 38 12.70 11.49 -1.55
N ASN A 39 12.68 11.76 -0.25
CA ASN A 39 13.85 11.52 0.61
C ASN A 39 13.58 10.56 1.78
N MET A 40 12.31 10.39 2.22
CA MET A 40 12.02 9.58 3.40
C MET A 40 11.89 8.10 3.05
N ASP A 41 12.44 7.25 3.90
CA ASP A 41 12.25 5.80 3.82
C ASP A 41 11.00 5.40 4.62
N ILE A 42 9.86 5.43 3.94
CA ILE A 42 8.51 5.26 4.50
C ILE A 42 7.70 4.32 3.63
N ASP A 43 6.67 3.74 4.20
CA ASP A 43 5.81 2.79 3.51
C ASP A 43 4.52 3.45 3.00
N ILE A 44 3.97 4.39 3.78
CA ILE A 44 2.66 4.98 3.52
C ILE A 44 2.72 6.51 3.65
N ILE A 45 2.08 7.20 2.71
CA ILE A 45 1.70 8.61 2.85
C ILE A 45 0.19 8.64 3.08
N THR A 46 -0.22 9.05 4.28
CA THR A 46 -1.63 9.21 4.64
C THR A 46 -2.08 10.66 4.52
N TYR A 47 -3.38 10.86 4.40
CA TYR A 47 -4.00 12.19 4.36
C TYR A 47 -5.02 12.37 5.47
N HIS A 48 -4.85 13.39 6.29
CA HIS A 48 -5.79 13.72 7.37
C HIS A 48 -6.48 15.05 7.09
N PRO A 49 -7.80 15.05 6.80
CA PRO A 49 -8.49 16.24 6.30
C PRO A 49 -8.62 17.39 7.30
N THR A 50 -8.56 17.11 8.62
CA THR A 50 -8.61 18.15 9.66
C THR A 50 -7.27 18.80 9.91
N GLU A 51 -6.18 18.06 9.75
CA GLU A 51 -4.81 18.53 10.00
C GLU A 51 -4.23 19.27 8.80
N THR A 52 -4.63 18.85 7.60
CA THR A 52 -4.17 19.49 6.36
C THR A 52 -5.08 20.67 6.03
N LYS A 53 -4.57 21.89 6.24
CA LYS A 53 -5.34 23.13 6.02
C LYS A 53 -5.67 23.33 4.55
N GLU A 54 -4.70 23.08 3.68
CA GLU A 54 -4.82 23.25 2.22
C GLU A 54 -4.71 21.90 1.51
N LEU A 55 -5.36 21.78 0.34
CA LEU A 55 -5.21 20.60 -0.51
C LEU A 55 -3.74 20.51 -0.97
N LEU A 56 -3.15 19.35 -0.76
CA LEU A 56 -1.77 19.07 -1.21
C LEU A 56 -1.68 19.22 -2.73
N ARG A 57 -0.67 19.96 -3.21
CA ARG A 57 -0.41 20.14 -4.63
C ARG A 57 0.88 19.43 -5.02
N PHE A 58 0.76 18.48 -5.92
CA PHE A 58 1.90 17.73 -6.43
C PHE A 58 1.69 17.39 -7.91
N THR A 59 2.80 17.17 -8.61
CA THR A 59 2.80 16.84 -10.03
C THR A 59 2.94 15.33 -10.25
N ARG A 60 2.70 14.89 -11.48
CA ARG A 60 2.90 13.49 -11.88
C ARG A 60 4.32 12.99 -11.60
N LYS A 61 5.33 13.86 -11.73
CA LYS A 61 6.72 13.52 -11.42
C LYS A 61 6.88 13.11 -9.95
N HIS A 62 6.35 13.91 -9.03
CA HIS A 62 6.46 13.65 -7.59
C HIS A 62 5.69 12.39 -7.18
N TYR A 63 4.51 12.19 -7.76
CA TYR A 63 3.72 10.97 -7.52
C TYR A 63 4.48 9.72 -8.00
N ARG A 64 5.03 9.75 -9.23
CA ARG A 64 5.85 8.66 -9.75
C ARG A 64 7.07 8.39 -8.89
N GLN A 65 7.77 9.42 -8.46
CA GLN A 65 8.93 9.28 -7.59
C GLN A 65 8.58 8.51 -6.30
N ALA A 66 7.42 8.77 -5.70
CA ALA A 66 6.94 8.03 -4.54
C ALA A 66 6.59 6.57 -4.90
N THR A 67 5.83 6.36 -5.99
CA THR A 67 5.42 5.00 -6.40
C THR A 67 6.60 4.13 -6.85
N ASP A 68 7.61 4.70 -7.52
CA ASP A 68 8.82 3.99 -7.95
C ASP A 68 9.69 3.57 -6.74
N ARG A 69 9.53 4.24 -5.60
CA ARG A 69 10.13 3.87 -4.31
C ARG A 69 9.29 2.87 -3.50
N GLY A 70 8.14 2.44 -4.03
CA GLY A 70 7.24 1.51 -3.36
C GLY A 70 6.36 2.15 -2.28
N ILE A 71 6.26 3.48 -2.22
CA ILE A 71 5.42 4.18 -1.26
C ILE A 71 3.95 4.10 -1.71
N PHE A 72 3.05 3.89 -0.76
CA PHE A 72 1.61 3.82 -0.98
C PHE A 72 0.90 5.06 -0.45
N PHE A 73 -0.23 5.41 -1.08
CA PHE A 73 -1.07 6.54 -0.70
C PHE A 73 -2.33 6.02 -0.02
N GLU A 74 -2.54 6.42 1.22
CA GLU A 74 -3.67 5.98 2.02
C GLU A 74 -4.84 6.94 1.92
N ILE A 75 -6.04 6.38 1.76
CA ILE A 75 -7.32 7.10 1.80
C ILE A 75 -8.14 6.55 2.97
N PRO A 76 -8.19 7.27 4.12
CA PRO A 76 -8.99 6.87 5.27
C PRO A 76 -10.47 7.24 5.07
N TYR A 77 -11.35 6.23 4.88
CA TYR A 77 -12.74 6.50 4.52
C TYR A 77 -13.61 7.01 5.68
N SER A 78 -13.28 6.73 6.95
CA SER A 78 -14.14 7.13 8.08
C SER A 78 -14.34 8.64 8.17
N HIS A 79 -13.34 9.42 7.78
CA HIS A 79 -13.46 10.87 7.74
C HIS A 79 -14.55 11.38 6.79
N MET A 80 -14.89 10.60 5.74
CA MET A 80 -16.00 10.92 4.82
C MET A 80 -17.36 10.71 5.48
N LEU A 81 -17.43 9.79 6.46
CA LEU A 81 -18.69 9.46 7.13
C LEU A 81 -19.06 10.49 8.20
N ARG A 82 -18.04 11.06 8.87
CA ARG A 82 -18.23 11.96 10.00
C ARG A 82 -18.73 13.35 9.60
N ASP A 83 -18.12 13.93 8.58
CA ASP A 83 -18.36 15.34 8.24
C ASP A 83 -18.35 15.58 6.73
N SER A 84 -19.26 16.44 6.29
CA SER A 84 -19.42 16.83 4.88
C SER A 84 -18.20 17.59 4.33
N SER A 85 -17.55 18.42 5.16
CA SER A 85 -16.35 19.16 4.76
C SER A 85 -15.17 18.21 4.55
N ASN A 86 -14.96 17.28 5.46
CA ASN A 86 -13.94 16.25 5.35
C ASN A 86 -14.19 15.31 4.16
N ARG A 87 -15.46 14.99 3.89
CA ARG A 87 -15.86 14.21 2.71
C ARG A 87 -15.38 14.87 1.43
N LYS A 88 -15.63 16.16 1.26
CA LYS A 88 -15.18 16.92 0.08
C LYS A 88 -13.66 16.86 -0.09
N LYS A 89 -12.91 17.05 0.99
CA LYS A 89 -11.44 17.00 0.97
C LYS A 89 -10.90 15.61 0.60
N ILE A 90 -11.48 14.54 1.14
CA ILE A 90 -11.08 13.16 0.82
C ILE A 90 -11.37 12.84 -0.64
N ILE A 91 -12.53 13.22 -1.16
CA ILE A 91 -12.86 13.04 -2.57
C ILE A 91 -11.89 13.82 -3.44
N GLN A 92 -11.58 15.08 -3.10
CA GLN A 92 -10.65 15.90 -3.87
C GLN A 92 -9.24 15.30 -3.92
N ILE A 93 -8.70 14.82 -2.79
CA ILE A 93 -7.36 14.22 -2.76
C ILE A 93 -7.34 12.89 -3.53
N SER A 94 -8.38 12.08 -3.42
CA SER A 94 -8.50 10.83 -4.15
C SER A 94 -8.56 11.05 -5.67
N HIS A 95 -9.37 11.99 -6.12
CA HIS A 95 -9.41 12.38 -7.54
C HIS A 95 -8.08 12.96 -8.01
N LEU A 96 -7.33 13.63 -7.13
CA LEU A 96 -5.97 14.09 -7.45
C LEU A 96 -5.02 12.90 -7.64
N TYR A 97 -5.09 11.88 -6.78
CA TYR A 97 -4.32 10.64 -6.95
C TYR A 97 -4.67 9.94 -8.26
N HIS A 98 -5.94 9.92 -8.63
CA HIS A 98 -6.37 9.35 -9.92
C HIS A 98 -5.85 10.17 -11.11
N THR A 99 -6.06 11.48 -11.11
CA THR A 99 -5.69 12.37 -12.23
C THR A 99 -4.17 12.39 -12.46
N VAL A 100 -3.40 12.49 -11.37
CA VAL A 100 -1.94 12.62 -11.42
C VAL A 100 -1.26 11.26 -11.56
N GLY A 101 -1.73 10.25 -10.81
CA GLY A 101 -1.06 8.97 -10.64
C GLY A 101 -1.78 7.77 -11.23
N LYS A 102 -2.96 7.94 -11.80
CA LYS A 102 -3.84 6.86 -12.27
C LYS A 102 -4.09 5.82 -11.16
N SER A 103 -4.32 6.29 -9.94
CA SER A 103 -4.59 5.49 -8.74
C SER A 103 -3.55 4.39 -8.45
N ARG A 104 -2.30 4.55 -8.91
CA ARG A 104 -1.24 3.60 -8.60
C ARG A 104 -0.85 3.66 -7.13
N ASN A 105 -0.61 2.50 -6.52
CA ASN A 105 -0.21 2.37 -5.12
C ASN A 105 -1.17 3.06 -4.15
N VAL A 106 -2.47 2.95 -4.39
CA VAL A 106 -3.50 3.46 -3.48
C VAL A 106 -3.99 2.33 -2.57
N ILE A 107 -4.16 2.63 -1.28
CA ILE A 107 -4.81 1.77 -0.29
C ILE A 107 -5.98 2.52 0.32
N ILE A 108 -7.04 1.78 0.65
CA ILE A 108 -8.19 2.30 1.38
C ILE A 108 -8.16 1.67 2.78
N SER A 109 -8.13 2.52 3.80
CA SER A 109 -8.19 2.12 5.20
C SER A 109 -9.43 2.65 5.89
N SER A 110 -9.75 2.12 7.05
CA SER A 110 -10.86 2.66 7.82
C SER A 110 -10.55 4.02 8.41
N GLY A 111 -9.40 4.21 9.06
CA GLY A 111 -9.11 5.39 9.87
C GLY A 111 -10.17 5.62 10.96
N ALA A 112 -10.90 4.56 11.36
CA ALA A 112 -12.02 4.62 12.27
C ALA A 112 -11.57 4.86 13.72
N LEU A 113 -12.25 5.78 14.42
CA LEU A 113 -12.05 6.00 15.85
C LEU A 113 -13.07 5.20 16.68
N THR A 114 -14.20 4.84 16.09
CA THR A 114 -15.26 4.08 16.74
C THR A 114 -15.66 2.87 15.89
N PRO A 115 -16.14 1.78 16.51
CA PRO A 115 -16.60 0.60 15.75
C PRO A 115 -17.77 0.89 14.80
N LEU A 116 -18.57 1.91 15.09
CA LEU A 116 -19.71 2.32 14.24
C LEU A 116 -19.28 2.88 12.88
N GLU A 117 -18.05 3.28 12.74
CA GLU A 117 -17.50 3.79 11.47
C GLU A 117 -16.97 2.69 10.56
N LEU A 118 -16.82 1.48 11.09
CA LEU A 118 -16.39 0.34 10.29
C LEU A 118 -17.49 -0.06 9.28
N ARG A 119 -17.08 -0.39 8.08
CA ARG A 119 -17.95 -0.83 6.98
C ARG A 119 -17.49 -2.17 6.45
N ASN A 120 -18.45 -2.90 5.88
CA ASN A 120 -18.15 -4.13 5.18
C ASN A 120 -17.20 -3.87 3.99
N PRO A 121 -16.24 -4.75 3.70
CA PRO A 121 -15.32 -4.59 2.57
C PRO A 121 -16.01 -4.33 1.22
N TYR A 122 -17.16 -4.91 0.97
CA TYR A 122 -17.94 -4.67 -0.25
C TYR A 122 -18.47 -3.23 -0.31
N ASP A 123 -18.94 -2.69 0.82
CA ASP A 123 -19.40 -1.31 0.90
C ASP A 123 -18.23 -0.34 0.70
N VAL A 124 -17.06 -0.67 1.25
CA VAL A 124 -15.84 0.14 1.06
C VAL A 124 -15.37 0.07 -0.39
N ALA A 125 -15.49 -1.07 -1.07
CA ALA A 125 -15.20 -1.16 -2.50
C ALA A 125 -16.13 -0.26 -3.32
N ASN A 126 -17.43 -0.23 -2.98
CA ASN A 126 -18.39 0.67 -3.60
C ASN A 126 -18.08 2.16 -3.31
N LEU A 127 -17.62 2.49 -2.08
CA LEU A 127 -17.11 3.84 -1.78
C LEU A 127 -15.90 4.18 -2.65
N GLY A 128 -15.06 3.21 -3.01
CA GLY A 128 -13.94 3.39 -3.91
C GLY A 128 -14.34 3.97 -5.28
N LEU A 129 -15.53 3.62 -5.78
CA LEU A 129 -16.05 4.19 -7.03
C LEU A 129 -16.30 5.70 -6.91
N LEU A 130 -16.81 6.17 -5.76
CA LEU A 130 -16.99 7.61 -5.49
C LEU A 130 -15.63 8.32 -5.35
N LEU A 131 -14.60 7.60 -4.99
CA LEU A 131 -13.22 8.09 -4.88
C LEU A 131 -12.50 8.14 -6.24
N GLY A 132 -13.17 7.76 -7.32
CA GLY A 132 -12.61 7.77 -8.68
C GLY A 132 -11.80 6.52 -9.05
N LEU A 133 -11.89 5.46 -8.25
CA LEU A 133 -11.30 4.17 -8.56
C LEU A 133 -12.24 3.34 -9.43
N SER A 134 -11.71 2.55 -10.35
CA SER A 134 -12.49 1.49 -11.00
C SER A 134 -12.80 0.36 -10.00
N GLU A 135 -13.74 -0.51 -10.33
CA GLU A 135 -14.11 -1.63 -9.46
C GLU A 135 -12.91 -2.53 -9.14
N GLY A 136 -12.09 -2.85 -10.13
CA GLY A 136 -10.87 -3.63 -9.95
C GLY A 136 -9.83 -2.94 -9.07
N GLU A 137 -9.62 -1.62 -9.27
CA GLU A 137 -8.72 -0.83 -8.44
C GLU A 137 -9.21 -0.72 -7.00
N ALA A 138 -10.51 -0.53 -6.77
CA ALA A 138 -11.09 -0.47 -5.43
C ALA A 138 -10.91 -1.79 -4.67
N ARG A 139 -11.15 -2.93 -5.30
CA ARG A 139 -10.90 -4.26 -4.72
C ARG A 139 -9.41 -4.49 -4.45
N SER A 140 -8.55 -4.09 -5.38
CA SER A 140 -7.09 -4.18 -5.22
C SER A 140 -6.60 -3.30 -4.07
N ALA A 141 -7.11 -2.07 -3.95
CA ALA A 141 -6.76 -1.14 -2.89
C ALA A 141 -7.11 -1.65 -1.48
N LEU A 142 -8.11 -2.52 -1.37
CA LEU A 142 -8.51 -3.14 -0.10
C LEU A 142 -7.73 -4.40 0.26
N ASN A 143 -7.23 -5.14 -0.71
CA ASN A 143 -6.61 -6.46 -0.50
C ASN A 143 -5.14 -6.49 -0.96
N LEU A 144 -4.92 -6.49 -2.27
CA LEU A 144 -3.59 -6.68 -2.86
C LEU A 144 -2.61 -5.57 -2.49
N SER A 145 -3.06 -4.32 -2.53
CA SER A 145 -2.22 -3.16 -2.19
C SER A 145 -1.81 -3.21 -0.71
N GLY A 146 -2.70 -3.60 0.19
CA GLY A 146 -2.38 -3.77 1.62
C GLY A 146 -1.30 -4.81 1.85
N ARG A 147 -1.39 -5.97 1.17
CA ARG A 147 -0.35 -7.00 1.21
C ARG A 147 0.99 -6.47 0.67
N SER A 148 0.96 -5.72 -0.43
CA SER A 148 2.17 -5.15 -1.03
C SER A 148 2.85 -4.13 -0.11
N VAL A 149 2.07 -3.32 0.64
CA VAL A 149 2.61 -2.42 1.67
C VAL A 149 3.33 -3.20 2.76
N ALA A 150 2.73 -4.28 3.26
CA ALA A 150 3.34 -5.12 4.29
C ALA A 150 4.66 -5.73 3.80
N LEU A 151 4.69 -6.24 2.57
CA LEU A 151 5.93 -6.75 1.96
C LEU A 151 6.99 -5.66 1.79
N HIS A 152 6.60 -4.45 1.36
CA HIS A 152 7.50 -3.31 1.26
C HIS A 152 8.13 -2.97 2.61
N ALA A 153 7.34 -2.96 3.69
CA ALA A 153 7.83 -2.70 5.04
C ALA A 153 8.83 -3.77 5.51
N VAL A 154 8.59 -5.03 5.20
CA VAL A 154 9.54 -6.12 5.49
C VAL A 154 10.83 -5.92 4.71
N THR A 155 10.77 -5.59 3.42
CA THR A 155 11.97 -5.34 2.59
C THR A 155 12.77 -4.14 3.10
N ARG A 156 12.10 -3.09 3.59
CA ARG A 156 12.75 -1.93 4.22
C ARG A 156 13.56 -2.35 5.46
N LYS A 157 13.02 -3.25 6.29
CA LYS A 157 13.69 -3.75 7.50
C LYS A 157 14.86 -4.68 7.22
N THR A 158 14.74 -5.51 6.19
CA THR A 158 15.69 -6.61 5.88
C THR A 158 16.75 -6.23 4.83
N GLY A 159 16.92 -4.94 4.55
CA GLY A 159 17.93 -4.48 3.60
C GLY A 159 17.55 -4.70 2.13
N LYS A 160 16.25 -4.57 1.81
CA LYS A 160 15.69 -4.69 0.45
C LYS A 160 15.73 -6.11 -0.14
N CYS A 161 15.80 -7.14 0.69
CA CYS A 161 15.63 -8.51 0.26
C CYS A 161 14.14 -8.85 0.17
N VAL A 162 13.67 -9.26 -1.00
CA VAL A 162 12.27 -9.63 -1.26
C VAL A 162 12.03 -11.12 -1.03
N SER A 163 13.08 -11.91 -1.04
CA SER A 163 13.00 -13.37 -0.94
C SER A 163 13.62 -13.85 0.36
N PHE A 164 12.87 -14.64 1.11
CA PHE A 164 13.36 -15.37 2.27
C PHE A 164 13.54 -16.83 1.88
N ILE A 165 14.73 -17.36 2.12
CA ILE A 165 14.99 -18.78 2.02
C ILE A 165 15.01 -19.32 3.44
N ALA A 166 14.04 -20.15 3.77
CA ALA A 166 13.99 -20.85 5.04
C ALA A 166 13.95 -22.36 4.79
N GLU A 167 14.63 -23.13 5.64
CA GLU A 167 14.48 -24.57 5.66
C GLU A 167 13.09 -24.91 6.20
N THR A 168 12.39 -25.85 5.56
CA THR A 168 11.04 -26.26 5.90
C THR A 168 10.89 -26.69 7.37
N ASP A 169 11.97 -27.26 7.93
CA ASP A 169 12.01 -27.75 9.32
C ASP A 169 12.15 -26.62 10.36
N LYS A 170 12.52 -25.42 9.90
CA LYS A 170 12.71 -24.22 10.75
C LYS A 170 11.58 -23.21 10.66
N LEU A 171 10.50 -23.56 9.93
CA LEU A 171 9.32 -22.71 9.84
C LEU A 171 8.57 -22.70 11.18
N ASP A 172 8.12 -21.52 11.57
CA ASP A 172 7.24 -21.37 12.74
C ASP A 172 5.97 -22.22 12.56
N PRO A 173 5.42 -22.78 13.65
CA PRO A 173 4.19 -23.61 13.59
C PRO A 173 3.03 -22.95 12.84
N GLU A 174 2.92 -21.62 12.92
CA GLU A 174 1.91 -20.83 12.22
C GLU A 174 2.15 -20.73 10.70
N GLU A 175 3.37 -21.01 10.24
CA GLU A 175 3.76 -20.92 8.84
C GLU A 175 3.92 -22.29 8.13
N GLN A 176 3.78 -23.38 8.84
CA GLN A 176 3.94 -24.74 8.29
C GLN A 176 2.96 -25.07 7.16
N TRP A 177 1.82 -24.37 7.10
CA TRP A 177 0.87 -24.52 5.99
C TRP A 177 1.49 -24.13 4.63
N LYS A 178 2.46 -23.22 4.61
CA LYS A 178 3.17 -22.80 3.38
C LYS A 178 4.00 -23.94 2.80
N ALA A 179 4.61 -24.77 3.64
CA ALA A 179 5.36 -25.94 3.21
C ALA A 179 4.46 -27.00 2.57
N LYS A 180 3.23 -27.19 3.09
CA LYS A 180 2.24 -28.13 2.55
C LYS A 180 1.76 -27.69 1.16
N GLU A 181 1.48 -26.39 0.97
CA GLU A 181 1.08 -25.88 -0.34
C GLU A 181 2.16 -26.05 -1.41
N ILE A 182 3.44 -25.97 -1.04
CA ILE A 182 4.56 -26.19 -1.97
C ILE A 182 4.63 -27.67 -2.37
N THR A 183 4.54 -28.59 -1.41
CA THR A 183 4.54 -30.04 -1.66
C THR A 183 3.36 -30.45 -2.53
N ASP A 184 2.15 -29.96 -2.24
CA ASP A 184 0.96 -30.22 -3.05
C ASP A 184 1.07 -29.66 -4.47
N ALA A 185 1.74 -28.53 -4.65
CA ALA A 185 2.00 -27.95 -5.97
C ALA A 185 3.05 -28.73 -6.77
N GLU A 186 4.10 -29.21 -6.11
CA GLU A 186 5.12 -30.07 -6.73
C GLU A 186 4.55 -31.44 -7.15
N GLU A 187 3.68 -32.03 -6.34
CA GLU A 187 3.00 -33.27 -6.69
C GLU A 187 2.04 -33.11 -7.89
N ARG A 188 1.35 -31.97 -7.98
CA ARG A 188 0.50 -31.65 -9.14
C ARG A 188 1.31 -31.48 -10.42
N LEU A 189 2.46 -30.81 -10.35
CA LEU A 189 3.36 -30.62 -11.49
C LEU A 189 4.04 -31.92 -11.93
N ALA A 190 4.36 -32.79 -10.98
CA ALA A 190 4.93 -34.11 -11.27
C ALA A 190 3.90 -35.10 -11.89
N GLY A 191 2.62 -34.85 -11.72
CA GLY A 191 1.52 -35.65 -12.28
C GLY A 191 1.07 -35.22 -13.68
N GLU A 192 1.53 -34.09 -14.22
CA GLU A 192 1.21 -33.69 -15.58
C GLU A 192 2.08 -34.42 -16.59
N PRO A 193 1.50 -35.12 -17.59
CA PRO A 193 2.30 -35.83 -18.63
C PRO A 193 3.03 -34.80 -19.49
N GLU A 194 4.30 -35.04 -19.70
CA GLU A 194 5.16 -34.21 -20.58
C GLU A 194 4.46 -33.89 -21.92
N PRO A 195 4.48 -32.61 -22.39
CA PRO A 195 3.88 -32.27 -23.67
C PRO A 195 4.61 -33.04 -24.79
N LYS A 196 3.84 -33.88 -25.51
CA LYS A 196 4.37 -34.67 -26.67
C LYS A 196 5.00 -33.71 -27.65
N LYS A 197 6.32 -33.83 -27.83
CA LYS A 197 7.06 -33.14 -28.90
C LYS A 197 6.47 -33.57 -30.24
N MET A 198 5.76 -32.66 -30.89
CA MET A 198 5.35 -32.82 -32.28
C MET A 198 6.60 -32.95 -33.13
N LYS A 199 6.81 -34.17 -33.71
CA LYS A 199 7.79 -34.35 -34.77
C LYS A 199 7.28 -33.56 -35.98
N MET A 200 7.99 -32.50 -36.34
CA MET A 200 7.86 -31.94 -37.68
C MET A 200 8.44 -32.94 -38.68
N GLU A 201 7.60 -33.61 -39.41
CA GLU A 201 8.01 -34.31 -40.63
C GLU A 201 8.27 -33.22 -41.68
N THR A 202 9.56 -33.14 -42.06
CA THR A 202 10.00 -32.41 -43.26
C THR A 202 9.68 -33.26 -44.47
N ALA A 203 8.78 -32.78 -45.32
CA ALA A 203 8.65 -33.19 -46.69
C ALA A 203 9.34 -32.17 -47.61
#